data_470e842a5bff387b2197a71e3fd1c4c6
#
_entry.id   470e842a5bff387b2197a71e3fd1c4c6
#
_cell.length_a   1.000
_cell.length_b   1.000
_cell.length_c   1.000
_cell.angle_alpha   90.00
_cell.angle_beta   90.00
_cell.angle_gamma   90.00
#
_symmetry.space_group_name_H-M   'P 1'
#
loop_
_entity.id
_entity.type
_entity.pdbx_description
1 polymer ?
#
loop_
_entity_poly.entity_id
_entity_poly.type
_entity_poly.pdbx_seq_one_letter_code
_entity_poly.pdbx_strand_id
1 'polypeptide(L)'
;VVSYDSGKIFDITPEGALTELASNGFFTARFQNLSGVDFDRWGSMYVSDGTKGKIWRMLPNGKFQVIAEYLPGPSDVGIDRVNHLILVPYQDSNAAEVNGLESPTASSGDRAKRTLADYGFVEPKKSDKEGSPRK
;
A
#
# COMPACT_ATOMS: atom_id res chain seq x y z
N VAL A 1 -7.74 11.49 4.68
CA VAL A 1 -6.56 12.22 4.19
C VAL A 1 -5.35 11.86 5.03
N VAL A 2 -4.19 11.76 4.40
CA VAL A 2 -2.91 11.55 5.09
C VAL A 2 -2.02 12.77 4.89
N SER A 3 -1.20 13.07 5.90
CA SER A 3 -0.22 14.17 5.84
C SER A 3 1.18 13.60 5.66
N TYR A 4 1.84 14.02 4.59
CA TYR A 4 3.17 13.56 4.21
C TYR A 4 4.22 13.85 5.30
N ASP A 5 4.32 15.11 5.75
CA ASP A 5 5.38 15.52 6.66
C ASP A 5 5.07 15.26 8.15
N SER A 6 3.81 15.33 8.55
CA SER A 6 3.45 15.23 9.97
C SER A 6 3.15 13.78 10.42
N GLY A 7 3.03 12.84 9.49
CA GLY A 7 2.65 11.47 9.81
C GLY A 7 1.27 11.37 10.48
N LYS A 8 0.32 12.19 10.04
CA LYS A 8 -1.04 12.23 10.57
C LYS A 8 -2.04 11.71 9.58
N ILE A 9 -3.10 11.11 10.09
CA ILE A 9 -4.23 10.62 9.33
C ILE A 9 -5.48 11.34 9.83
N PHE A 10 -6.25 11.91 8.89
CA PHE A 10 -7.47 12.66 9.20
C PHE A 10 -8.67 12.08 8.45
N ASP A 11 -9.81 12.11 9.11
CA ASP A 11 -11.11 12.04 8.45
C ASP A 11 -11.59 13.46 8.11
N ILE A 12 -12.24 13.60 6.95
CA ILE A 12 -12.83 14.85 6.49
C ILE A 12 -14.30 14.61 6.17
N THR A 13 -15.18 15.32 6.87
CA THR A 13 -16.62 15.26 6.56
C THR A 13 -16.93 16.02 5.25
N PRO A 14 -18.10 15.78 4.61
CA PRO A 14 -18.52 16.52 3.44
C PRO A 14 -18.56 18.04 3.66
N GLU A 15 -18.78 18.49 4.89
CA GLU A 15 -18.80 19.89 5.31
C GLU A 15 -17.40 20.47 5.56
N GLY A 16 -16.35 19.65 5.45
CA GLY A 16 -14.96 20.07 5.60
C GLY A 16 -14.42 20.01 7.04
N ALA A 17 -15.15 19.42 7.98
CA ALA A 17 -14.64 19.24 9.33
C ALA A 17 -13.57 18.15 9.37
N LEU A 18 -12.43 18.43 10.02
CA LEU A 18 -11.29 17.53 10.16
C LEU A 18 -11.31 16.85 11.54
N THR A 19 -11.17 15.53 11.55
CA THR A 19 -10.96 14.74 12.76
C THR A 19 -9.66 13.94 12.62
N GLU A 20 -8.73 14.09 13.57
CA GLU A 20 -7.51 13.29 13.58
C GLU A 20 -7.82 11.86 14.01
N LEU A 21 -7.56 10.91 13.10
CA LEU A 21 -7.75 9.47 13.35
C LEU A 21 -6.51 8.83 13.96
N ALA A 22 -5.33 9.28 13.57
CA ALA A 22 -4.05 8.77 14.06
C ALA A 22 -2.94 9.78 13.86
N SER A 23 -1.97 9.77 14.79
CA SER A 23 -0.74 10.54 14.70
C SER A 23 0.42 9.80 15.37
N ASN A 24 1.63 10.37 15.22
CA ASN A 24 2.79 9.92 15.95
C ASN A 24 2.67 10.29 17.43
N GLY A 25 2.96 9.33 18.32
CA GLY A 25 3.10 9.63 19.75
C GLY A 25 4.40 10.38 20.04
N PHE A 26 4.45 11.05 21.20
CA PHE A 26 5.60 11.87 21.62
C PHE A 26 6.94 11.09 21.62
N PHE A 27 6.90 9.80 21.90
CA PHE A 27 8.09 8.92 21.95
C PHE A 27 8.16 7.89 20.82
N THR A 28 7.17 7.83 19.92
CA THR A 28 7.11 6.81 18.86
C THR A 28 6.73 7.43 17.53
N ALA A 29 7.71 7.65 16.66
CA ALA A 29 7.46 7.99 15.27
C ALA A 29 6.99 6.75 14.51
N ARG A 30 5.69 6.43 14.62
CA ARG A 30 5.06 5.30 13.92
C ARG A 30 5.08 5.52 12.41
N PHE A 31 4.67 6.70 11.98
CA PHE A 31 4.58 7.13 10.59
C PHE A 31 5.64 8.16 10.27
N GLN A 32 6.08 8.19 9.00
CA GLN A 32 7.03 9.20 8.56
C GLN A 32 6.51 9.97 7.34
N ASN A 33 6.50 9.37 6.16
CA ASN A 33 6.03 10.04 4.95
C ASN A 33 4.83 9.29 4.38
N LEU A 34 3.63 9.60 4.88
CA LEU A 34 2.38 9.01 4.43
C LEU A 34 1.97 9.64 3.11
N SER A 35 1.82 8.84 2.05
CA SER A 35 1.56 9.34 0.70
C SER A 35 0.25 8.87 0.11
N GLY A 36 -0.11 7.60 0.29
CA GLY A 36 -1.34 7.03 -0.25
C GLY A 36 -2.29 6.52 0.82
N VAL A 37 -3.59 6.55 0.52
CA VAL A 37 -4.63 5.96 1.38
C VAL A 37 -5.77 5.39 0.53
N ASP A 38 -6.17 4.17 0.81
CA ASP A 38 -7.36 3.55 0.21
C ASP A 38 -8.02 2.58 1.21
N PHE A 39 -9.22 2.09 0.87
CA PHE A 39 -10.02 1.24 1.74
C PHE A 39 -10.40 -0.07 1.05
N ASP A 40 -10.40 -1.16 1.79
CA ASP A 40 -10.95 -2.42 1.32
C ASP A 40 -12.47 -2.48 1.49
N ARG A 41 -13.07 -3.56 0.99
CA ARG A 41 -14.52 -3.79 1.11
C ARG A 41 -14.98 -4.10 2.54
N TRP A 42 -14.07 -4.43 3.43
CA TRP A 42 -14.36 -4.74 4.84
C TRP A 42 -14.18 -3.53 5.76
N GLY A 43 -13.86 -2.35 5.18
CA GLY A 43 -13.69 -1.11 5.92
C GLY A 43 -12.32 -0.94 6.58
N SER A 44 -11.33 -1.78 6.24
CA SER A 44 -9.96 -1.52 6.65
C SER A 44 -9.33 -0.45 5.76
N MET A 45 -8.57 0.46 6.37
CA MET A 45 -7.81 1.49 5.68
C MET A 45 -6.37 1.05 5.47
N TYR A 46 -5.85 1.33 4.29
CA TYR A 46 -4.44 1.06 3.94
C TYR A 46 -3.72 2.37 3.70
N VAL A 47 -2.49 2.47 4.21
CA VAL A 47 -1.68 3.69 4.11
C VAL A 47 -0.25 3.31 3.75
N SER A 48 0.30 3.97 2.72
CA SER A 48 1.70 3.84 2.35
C SER A 48 2.58 4.82 3.12
N ASP A 49 3.73 4.34 3.61
CA ASP A 49 4.77 5.12 4.28
C ASP A 49 6.07 4.98 3.48
N GLY A 50 6.33 5.99 2.64
CA GLY A 50 7.42 5.95 1.68
C GLY A 50 8.80 5.82 2.33
N THR A 51 9.08 6.60 3.36
CA THR A 51 10.40 6.61 4.01
C THR A 51 10.63 5.37 4.87
N LYS A 52 9.60 4.87 5.54
CA LYS A 52 9.74 3.62 6.32
C LYS A 52 9.65 2.37 5.47
N GLY A 53 9.31 2.49 4.18
CA GLY A 53 9.14 1.35 3.29
C GLY A 53 8.05 0.40 3.76
N LYS A 54 6.91 0.91 4.23
CA LYS A 54 5.85 0.11 4.86
C LYS A 54 4.48 0.40 4.28
N ILE A 55 3.63 -0.63 4.32
CA ILE A 55 2.19 -0.47 4.18
C ILE A 55 1.55 -0.80 5.52
N TRP A 56 0.78 0.15 6.02
CA TRP A 56 -0.01 0.01 7.22
C TRP A 56 -1.45 -0.34 6.88
N ARG A 57 -2.05 -1.19 7.69
CA ARG A 57 -3.49 -1.47 7.68
C ARG A 57 -4.10 -1.04 9.00
N MET A 58 -5.10 -0.19 8.97
CA MET A 58 -5.95 0.11 10.12
C MET A 58 -7.24 -0.69 10.00
N LEU A 59 -7.50 -1.55 10.95
CA LEU A 59 -8.73 -2.32 11.03
C LEU A 59 -9.92 -1.41 11.42
N PRO A 60 -11.18 -1.82 11.16
CA PRO A 60 -12.36 -1.05 11.56
C PRO A 60 -12.43 -0.74 13.06
N ASN A 61 -11.77 -1.53 13.91
CA ASN A 61 -11.66 -1.29 15.35
C ASN A 61 -10.55 -0.29 15.74
N GLY A 62 -9.88 0.34 14.76
CA GLY A 62 -8.81 1.31 14.96
C GLY A 62 -7.43 0.73 15.22
N LYS A 63 -7.26 -0.59 15.24
CA LYS A 63 -5.94 -1.22 15.43
C LYS A 63 -5.12 -1.15 14.15
N PHE A 64 -3.84 -0.79 14.28
CA PHE A 64 -2.88 -0.76 13.18
C PHE A 64 -2.06 -2.05 13.12
N GLN A 65 -1.81 -2.49 11.89
CA GLN A 65 -0.96 -3.62 11.54
C GLN A 65 0.00 -3.20 10.43
N VAL A 66 1.24 -3.68 10.45
CA VAL A 66 2.14 -3.63 9.29
C VAL A 66 1.84 -4.87 8.44
N ILE A 67 1.44 -4.66 7.18
CA ILE A 67 1.14 -5.76 6.26
C ILE A 67 2.25 -6.03 5.26
N ALA A 68 3.10 -5.03 5.01
CA ALA A 68 4.31 -5.15 4.21
C ALA A 68 5.38 -4.20 4.73
N GLU A 69 6.65 -4.60 4.64
CA GLU A 69 7.79 -3.79 5.04
C GLU A 69 9.03 -4.11 4.19
N TYR A 70 10.05 -3.26 4.30
CA TYR A 70 11.26 -3.30 3.46
C TYR A 70 10.97 -3.04 1.98
N LEU A 71 9.94 -2.23 1.69
CA LEU A 71 9.56 -1.87 0.34
C LEU A 71 10.41 -0.71 -0.19
N PRO A 72 10.73 -0.69 -1.51
CA PRO A 72 11.57 0.35 -2.11
C PRO A 72 10.78 1.64 -2.38
N GLY A 73 10.46 2.41 -1.32
CA GLY A 73 9.75 3.69 -1.41
C GLY A 73 8.31 3.57 -1.94
N PRO A 74 7.39 2.93 -1.20
CA PRO A 74 5.98 2.88 -1.62
C PRO A 74 5.42 4.30 -1.67
N SER A 75 5.00 4.73 -2.86
CA SER A 75 4.58 6.11 -3.13
C SER A 75 3.06 6.31 -3.07
N ASP A 76 2.33 5.23 -3.18
CA ASP A 76 0.86 5.22 -3.13
C ASP A 76 0.36 3.82 -2.75
N VAL A 77 -0.95 3.68 -2.63
CA VAL A 77 -1.64 2.40 -2.46
C VAL A 77 -3.00 2.45 -3.13
N GLY A 78 -3.33 1.45 -3.90
CA GLY A 78 -4.64 1.28 -4.53
C GLY A 78 -5.26 -0.07 -4.15
N ILE A 79 -6.57 -0.11 -3.97
CA ILE A 79 -7.32 -1.33 -3.60
C ILE A 79 -8.33 -1.68 -4.69
N ASP A 80 -8.14 -2.84 -5.29
CA ASP A 80 -9.18 -3.48 -6.09
C ASP A 80 -10.14 -4.26 -5.15
N ARG A 81 -11.30 -3.66 -4.91
CA ARG A 81 -12.31 -4.19 -3.99
C ARG A 81 -13.04 -5.40 -4.55
N VAL A 82 -13.01 -5.59 -5.85
CA VAL A 82 -13.69 -6.69 -6.54
C VAL A 82 -12.84 -7.96 -6.47
N ASN A 83 -11.56 -7.84 -6.84
CA ASN A 83 -10.64 -8.97 -6.89
C ASN A 83 -9.85 -9.15 -5.58
N HIS A 84 -10.06 -8.27 -4.59
CA HIS A 84 -9.34 -8.28 -3.31
C HIS A 84 -7.83 -8.15 -3.48
N LEU A 85 -7.40 -7.15 -4.25
CA LEU A 85 -5.99 -6.89 -4.50
C LEU A 85 -5.58 -5.55 -3.88
N ILE A 86 -4.33 -5.50 -3.44
CA ILE A 86 -3.61 -4.27 -3.14
C ILE A 86 -2.53 -4.06 -4.19
N LEU A 87 -2.46 -2.84 -4.72
CA LEU A 87 -1.46 -2.40 -5.68
C LEU A 87 -0.58 -1.35 -5.01
N VAL A 88 0.72 -1.55 -5.05
CA VAL A 88 1.69 -0.65 -4.42
C VAL A 88 2.74 -0.25 -5.45
N PRO A 89 2.69 0.98 -5.99
CA PRO A 89 3.75 1.52 -6.83
C PRO A 89 4.94 1.96 -5.98
N TYR A 90 6.15 1.80 -6.53
CA TYR A 90 7.40 2.14 -5.88
C TYR A 90 8.06 3.34 -6.53
N GLN A 91 8.43 4.33 -5.71
CA GLN A 91 9.12 5.54 -6.16
C GLN A 91 10.58 5.28 -6.53
N ASP A 92 11.25 4.41 -5.78
CA ASP A 92 12.70 4.15 -5.92
C ASP A 92 13.02 3.08 -6.97
N SER A 93 12.00 2.50 -7.59
CA SER A 93 12.15 1.54 -8.69
C SER A 93 11.00 1.70 -9.68
N ASN A 94 11.25 1.45 -10.97
CA ASN A 94 10.20 1.46 -12.00
C ASN A 94 9.36 0.17 -11.91
N ALA A 95 8.75 -0.08 -10.75
CA ALA A 95 8.02 -1.29 -10.45
C ALA A 95 6.76 -0.99 -9.62
N ALA A 96 5.85 -1.93 -9.62
CA ALA A 96 4.71 -1.98 -8.72
C ALA A 96 4.52 -3.43 -8.26
N GLU A 97 3.99 -3.59 -7.07
CA GLU A 97 3.64 -4.90 -6.52
C GLU A 97 2.13 -5.03 -6.41
N VAL A 98 1.62 -6.24 -6.69
CA VAL A 98 0.20 -6.58 -6.56
C VAL A 98 0.10 -7.82 -5.68
N ASN A 99 -0.64 -7.71 -4.59
CA ASN A 99 -0.83 -8.79 -3.63
C ASN A 99 -2.31 -9.02 -3.34
N GLY A 100 -2.67 -10.25 -2.98
CA GLY A 100 -4.02 -10.58 -2.51
C GLY A 100 -4.27 -9.99 -1.11
N LEU A 101 -5.48 -9.48 -0.92
CA LEU A 101 -5.98 -9.04 0.40
C LEU A 101 -6.84 -10.13 1.03
N GLU A 102 -6.63 -10.33 2.33
CA GLU A 102 -7.44 -11.24 3.13
C GLU A 102 -8.39 -10.48 4.04
N SER A 103 -9.55 -11.09 4.31
CA SER A 103 -10.49 -10.58 5.32
C SER A 103 -9.79 -10.40 6.67
N PRO A 104 -10.12 -9.35 7.45
CA PRO A 104 -9.58 -9.16 8.81
C PRO A 104 -9.83 -10.32 9.77
N THR A 105 -10.80 -11.18 9.47
CA THR A 105 -11.19 -12.34 10.25
C THR A 105 -10.53 -13.64 9.82
N ALA A 106 -9.77 -13.65 8.70
CA ALA A 106 -9.02 -14.82 8.26
C ALA A 106 -7.86 -15.11 9.22
N SER A 107 -7.72 -16.35 9.63
CA SER A 107 -6.60 -16.76 10.48
C SER A 107 -5.29 -16.70 9.69
N SER A 108 -4.19 -16.37 10.36
CA SER A 108 -2.86 -16.16 9.77
C SER A 108 -2.23 -17.39 9.07
N GLY A 109 -2.97 -18.46 8.88
CA GLY A 109 -2.52 -19.71 8.25
C GLY A 109 -2.63 -19.77 6.72
N ASP A 110 -3.43 -18.90 6.09
CA ASP A 110 -3.76 -18.98 4.66
C ASP A 110 -3.04 -17.92 3.79
N ARG A 111 -1.82 -17.56 4.13
CA ARG A 111 -1.00 -16.71 3.25
C ARG A 111 -0.44 -17.49 2.05
N ALA A 112 -1.30 -17.82 1.12
CA ALA A 112 -0.84 -18.17 -0.22
C ALA A 112 -0.37 -16.89 -0.90
N LYS A 113 0.94 -16.75 -1.12
CA LYS A 113 1.50 -15.71 -1.99
C LYS A 113 0.94 -15.94 -3.40
N ARG A 114 -0.01 -15.13 -3.81
CA ARG A 114 -0.48 -15.11 -5.19
C ARG A 114 0.44 -14.21 -6.00
N THR A 115 0.86 -14.66 -7.15
CA THR A 115 1.70 -13.93 -8.09
C THR A 115 0.86 -13.23 -9.14
N LEU A 116 1.42 -12.25 -9.85
CA LEU A 116 0.74 -11.59 -10.98
C LEU A 116 0.23 -12.58 -12.02
N ALA A 117 0.94 -13.70 -12.21
CA ALA A 117 0.53 -14.78 -13.12
C ALA A 117 -0.79 -15.44 -12.71
N ASP A 118 -1.08 -15.54 -11.42
CA ASP A 118 -2.32 -16.11 -10.88
C ASP A 118 -3.57 -15.28 -11.25
N TYR A 119 -3.37 -14.03 -11.66
CA TYR A 119 -4.40 -13.09 -12.10
C TYR A 119 -4.44 -12.87 -13.61
N GLY A 120 -3.69 -13.68 -14.37
CA GLY A 120 -3.66 -13.59 -15.83
C GLY A 120 -2.82 -12.46 -16.41
N PHE A 121 -1.97 -11.81 -15.59
CA PHE A 121 -1.01 -10.85 -16.06
C PHE A 121 0.18 -11.57 -16.70
N VAL A 122 0.38 -11.34 -17.98
CA VAL A 122 1.56 -11.81 -18.71
C VAL A 122 2.60 -10.70 -18.70
N GLU A 123 3.80 -10.97 -18.19
CA GLU A 123 4.90 -10.01 -18.30
C GLU A 123 5.14 -9.64 -19.76
N PRO A 124 5.28 -8.36 -20.12
CA PRO A 124 5.66 -7.97 -21.47
C PRO A 124 7.04 -8.57 -21.76
N LYS A 125 7.11 -9.35 -22.85
CA LYS A 125 8.41 -9.89 -23.32
C LYS A 125 9.37 -8.74 -23.47
N LYS A 126 10.53 -8.82 -22.81
CA LYS A 126 11.66 -7.94 -23.10
C LYS A 126 11.92 -8.01 -24.60
N SER A 127 11.74 -6.90 -25.31
CA SER A 127 12.14 -6.81 -26.69
C SER A 127 13.67 -6.93 -26.70
N ASP A 128 14.19 -8.02 -27.21
CA ASP A 128 15.59 -8.16 -27.55
C ASP A 128 15.90 -7.11 -28.61
N LYS A 129 16.38 -5.95 -28.16
CA LYS A 129 17.08 -5.04 -29.04
C LYS A 129 18.46 -5.65 -29.28
N GLU A 130 18.52 -6.57 -30.23
CA GLU A 130 19.77 -6.94 -30.85
C GLU A 130 20.46 -5.69 -31.37
N GLY A 131 21.65 -5.42 -30.82
CA GLY A 131 22.52 -4.41 -31.31
C GLY A 131 22.98 -4.75 -32.73
N SER A 132 22.59 -3.93 -33.69
CA SER A 132 23.17 -3.97 -34.99
C SER A 132 24.63 -3.45 -34.90
N PRO A 133 25.62 -4.20 -35.34
CA PRO A 133 27.00 -3.71 -35.35
C PRO A 133 27.13 -2.61 -36.39
N ARG A 134 27.57 -1.43 -35.95
CA ARG A 134 28.01 -0.38 -36.87
C ARG A 134 29.31 -0.82 -37.51
N LYS A 135 29.30 -0.90 -38.86
CA LYS A 135 30.49 -0.94 -39.67
C LYS A 135 31.11 0.48 -39.72
#